data_0bc0c669cea8cbfbdbe53811b7f026de
#
_entry.id   0bc0c669cea8cbfbdbe53811b7f026de
#
_cell.length_a   1.000
_cell.length_b   1.000
_cell.length_c   1.000
_cell.angle_alpha   90.00
_cell.angle_beta   90.00
_cell.angle_gamma   90.00
#
_symmetry.space_group_name_H-M   'P 1'
#
loop_
_entity.id
_entity.type
_entity.pdbx_description
1 polymer ?
#
loop_
_entity_poly.entity_id
_entity_poly.type
_entity_poly.pdbx_seq_one_letter_code
_entity_poly.pdbx_strand_id
1 'polypeptide(L)'
;ALLRYEDRYFRWHPGVNPFALARAAGQWAINGRIVSGGSTITMQVARILEPTPRSLPGKARQILRALQLEARLSKDEILTLYLNHAPMGGVLEGVEAASRAYLGKPARRLSHAEAALLVVLPQAPSLLRPDRHPAAARAARDKVLQRMRGRWSDTDIADALQEPAYAQTLREPLLAPLLAERLKKTAAGRPRVGTTV
;
A
#
# COMPACT_ATOMS: atom_id res chain seq x y z
N ALA A 1 -12.84 1.91 2.91
CA ALA A 1 -12.30 1.75 1.56
C ALA A 1 -11.28 0.61 1.49
N LEU A 2 -10.18 0.64 2.28
CA LEU A 2 -9.08 -0.32 2.22
C LEU A 2 -9.54 -1.79 2.26
N LEU A 3 -10.22 -2.21 3.32
CA LEU A 3 -10.67 -3.60 3.48
C LEU A 3 -11.57 -4.07 2.32
N ARG A 4 -12.49 -3.20 1.87
CA ARG A 4 -13.40 -3.55 0.77
C ARG A 4 -12.66 -3.72 -0.55
N TYR A 5 -11.60 -2.95 -0.76
CA TYR A 5 -10.84 -2.94 -2.00
C TYR A 5 -9.77 -4.04 -2.04
N GLU A 6 -8.96 -4.17 -0.99
CA GLU A 6 -7.82 -5.08 -0.91
C GLU A 6 -8.20 -6.46 -0.38
N ASP A 7 -9.05 -6.54 0.64
CA ASP A 7 -9.31 -7.77 1.37
C ASP A 7 -10.68 -7.76 2.04
N ARG A 8 -11.72 -7.98 1.23
CA ARG A 8 -13.13 -7.92 1.68
C ARG A 8 -13.43 -8.81 2.88
N TYR A 9 -12.76 -9.95 2.99
CA TYR A 9 -12.98 -10.95 4.03
C TYR A 9 -11.90 -10.94 5.10
N PHE A 10 -11.13 -9.85 5.22
CA PHE A 10 -10.03 -9.69 6.17
C PHE A 10 -10.35 -10.17 7.58
N ARG A 11 -11.54 -9.85 8.08
CA ARG A 11 -11.98 -10.20 9.43
C ARG A 11 -12.32 -11.68 9.65
N TRP A 12 -12.41 -12.46 8.57
CA TRP A 12 -12.95 -13.82 8.62
C TRP A 12 -11.93 -14.92 8.34
N HIS A 13 -10.86 -14.62 7.63
CA HIS A 13 -9.85 -15.61 7.29
C HIS A 13 -8.63 -15.52 8.24
N PRO A 14 -7.90 -16.62 8.49
CA PRO A 14 -6.73 -16.69 9.37
C PRO A 14 -5.44 -16.22 8.65
N GLY A 15 -5.44 -14.99 8.11
CA GLY A 15 -4.29 -14.40 7.41
C GLY A 15 -4.15 -14.76 5.94
N VAL A 16 -4.78 -15.81 5.49
CA VAL A 16 -4.78 -16.30 4.11
C VAL A 16 -6.20 -16.59 3.69
N ASN A 17 -6.61 -16.12 2.52
CA ASN A 17 -7.92 -16.40 1.95
C ASN A 17 -7.80 -17.54 0.93
N PRO A 18 -8.21 -18.79 1.28
CA PRO A 18 -8.06 -19.96 0.43
C PRO A 18 -8.83 -19.83 -0.89
N PHE A 19 -10.01 -19.21 -0.86
CA PHE A 19 -10.79 -18.96 -2.09
C PHE A 19 -10.12 -17.98 -3.04
N ALA A 20 -9.48 -16.93 -2.49
CA ALA A 20 -8.73 -15.98 -3.31
C ALA A 20 -7.47 -16.62 -3.90
N LEU A 21 -6.80 -17.50 -3.16
CA LEU A 21 -5.65 -18.25 -3.66
C LEU A 21 -6.06 -19.25 -4.74
N ALA A 22 -7.11 -20.04 -4.53
CA ALA A 22 -7.63 -20.99 -5.51
C ALA A 22 -8.05 -20.30 -6.81
N ARG A 23 -8.75 -19.16 -6.69
CA ARG A 23 -9.11 -18.33 -7.85
C ARG A 23 -7.86 -17.81 -8.58
N ALA A 24 -6.86 -17.29 -7.85
CA ALA A 24 -5.63 -16.79 -8.45
C ALA A 24 -4.84 -17.91 -9.16
N ALA A 25 -4.77 -19.10 -8.57
CA ALA A 25 -4.14 -20.27 -9.17
C ALA A 25 -4.88 -20.72 -10.44
N GLY A 26 -6.22 -20.80 -10.41
CA GLY A 26 -7.03 -21.12 -11.57
C GLY A 26 -6.86 -20.10 -12.71
N GLN A 27 -6.87 -18.81 -12.40
CA GLN A 27 -6.64 -17.75 -13.37
C GLN A 27 -5.23 -17.81 -13.98
N TRP A 28 -4.23 -18.13 -13.15
CA TRP A 28 -2.87 -18.33 -13.64
C TRP A 28 -2.77 -19.53 -14.59
N ALA A 29 -3.40 -20.65 -14.25
CA ALA A 29 -3.41 -21.85 -15.09
C ALA A 29 -4.08 -21.61 -16.46
N ILE A 30 -5.17 -20.82 -16.48
CA ILE A 30 -5.92 -20.53 -17.71
C ILE A 30 -5.22 -19.46 -18.57
N ASN A 31 -4.67 -18.41 -17.95
CA ASN A 31 -4.17 -17.23 -18.69
C ASN A 31 -2.64 -17.21 -18.83
N GLY A 32 -1.91 -18.16 -18.26
CA GLY A 32 -0.44 -18.18 -18.25
C GLY A 32 0.23 -17.00 -17.53
N ARG A 33 -0.56 -16.11 -16.92
CA ARG A 33 -0.09 -14.92 -16.21
C ARG A 33 -0.91 -14.65 -14.96
N ILE A 34 -0.34 -13.92 -14.00
CA ILE A 34 -1.05 -13.49 -12.80
C ILE A 34 -2.05 -12.38 -13.17
N VAL A 35 -3.34 -12.69 -13.15
CA VAL A 35 -4.42 -11.77 -13.50
C VAL A 35 -5.00 -11.08 -12.25
N SER A 36 -5.02 -11.76 -11.10
CA SER A 36 -5.51 -11.17 -9.85
C SER A 36 -4.61 -11.52 -8.67
N GLY A 37 -4.47 -10.57 -7.74
CA GLY A 37 -3.77 -10.81 -6.47
C GLY A 37 -4.60 -11.68 -5.54
N GLY A 38 -4.07 -12.84 -5.13
CA GLY A 38 -4.60 -13.65 -4.03
C GLY A 38 -4.01 -13.28 -2.67
N SER A 39 -3.36 -12.12 -2.55
CA SER A 39 -2.68 -11.68 -1.33
C SER A 39 -3.64 -10.93 -0.42
N THR A 40 -3.71 -11.33 0.84
CA THR A 40 -4.46 -10.66 1.90
C THR A 40 -3.66 -9.47 2.48
N ILE A 41 -4.31 -8.64 3.31
CA ILE A 41 -3.63 -7.58 4.07
C ILE A 41 -2.56 -8.19 4.98
N THR A 42 -2.86 -9.29 5.69
CA THR A 42 -1.88 -9.98 6.55
C THR A 42 -0.65 -10.46 5.77
N MET A 43 -0.85 -11.00 4.56
CA MET A 43 0.26 -11.37 3.68
C MET A 43 1.07 -10.15 3.22
N GLN A 44 0.44 -9.00 3.02
CA GLN A 44 1.13 -7.77 2.70
C GLN A 44 1.96 -7.27 3.89
N VAL A 45 1.43 -7.31 5.12
CA VAL A 45 2.17 -7.02 6.36
C VAL A 45 3.36 -7.97 6.50
N ALA A 46 3.16 -9.27 6.32
CA ALA A 46 4.26 -10.25 6.35
C ALA A 46 5.40 -9.89 5.39
N ARG A 47 5.09 -9.42 4.18
CA ARG A 47 6.07 -8.98 3.19
C ARG A 47 6.74 -7.65 3.54
N ILE A 48 6.04 -6.74 4.21
CA ILE A 48 6.60 -5.47 4.69
C ILE A 48 7.63 -5.75 5.78
N LEU A 49 7.29 -6.60 6.74
CA LEU A 49 8.16 -6.94 7.86
C LEU A 49 9.34 -7.83 7.44
N GLU A 50 9.12 -8.75 6.50
CA GLU A 50 10.13 -9.66 5.97
C GLU A 50 10.02 -9.73 4.44
N PRO A 51 10.77 -8.90 3.71
CA PRO A 51 10.77 -8.92 2.27
C PRO A 51 11.20 -10.28 1.70
N THR A 52 10.37 -10.86 0.86
CA THR A 52 10.61 -12.16 0.21
C THR A 52 10.70 -12.01 -1.31
N PRO A 53 11.52 -12.82 -1.99
CA PRO A 53 11.58 -12.84 -3.45
C PRO A 53 10.21 -13.15 -4.08
N ARG A 54 9.97 -12.63 -5.27
CA ARG A 54 8.78 -12.94 -6.07
C ARG A 54 8.90 -14.30 -6.74
N SER A 55 8.87 -15.37 -5.94
CA SER A 55 9.00 -16.75 -6.35
C SER A 55 7.97 -17.61 -5.62
N LEU A 56 7.75 -18.86 -6.06
CA LEU A 56 6.86 -19.79 -5.38
C LEU A 56 7.32 -20.07 -3.93
N PRO A 57 8.61 -20.35 -3.65
CA PRO A 57 9.09 -20.49 -2.27
C PRO A 57 8.89 -19.22 -1.44
N GLY A 58 9.18 -18.03 -2.03
CA GLY A 58 8.92 -16.76 -1.38
C GLY A 58 7.44 -16.55 -1.04
N LYS A 59 6.54 -17.01 -1.93
CA LYS A 59 5.09 -16.97 -1.67
C LYS A 59 4.68 -17.90 -0.55
N ALA A 60 5.22 -19.11 -0.51
CA ALA A 60 4.97 -20.08 0.58
C ALA A 60 5.45 -19.51 1.92
N ARG A 61 6.64 -18.92 1.97
CA ARG A 61 7.16 -18.25 3.17
C ARG A 61 6.28 -17.09 3.62
N GLN A 62 5.79 -16.27 2.68
CA GLN A 62 4.85 -15.19 2.98
C GLN A 62 3.54 -15.71 3.58
N ILE A 63 2.99 -16.82 3.07
CA ILE A 63 1.80 -17.49 3.62
C ILE A 63 2.07 -17.94 5.05
N LEU A 64 3.17 -18.66 5.29
CA LEU A 64 3.54 -19.12 6.62
C LEU A 64 3.68 -17.97 7.62
N ARG A 65 4.34 -16.87 7.21
CA ARG A 65 4.48 -15.67 8.05
C ARG A 65 3.13 -15.01 8.33
N ALA A 66 2.23 -14.98 7.35
CA ALA A 66 0.88 -14.45 7.55
C ALA A 66 0.11 -15.26 8.61
N LEU A 67 0.18 -16.59 8.58
CA LEU A 67 -0.43 -17.47 9.60
C LEU A 67 0.19 -17.23 10.98
N GLN A 68 1.52 -17.07 11.07
CA GLN A 68 2.22 -16.78 12.32
C GLN A 68 1.83 -15.42 12.91
N LEU A 69 1.63 -14.40 12.07
CA LEU A 69 1.14 -13.09 12.52
C LEU A 69 -0.26 -13.22 13.12
N GLU A 70 -1.18 -13.91 12.46
CA GLU A 70 -2.54 -14.10 12.94
C GLU A 70 -2.64 -14.94 14.22
N ALA A 71 -1.68 -15.81 14.45
CA ALA A 71 -1.60 -16.58 15.70
C ALA A 71 -1.14 -15.73 16.90
N ARG A 72 -0.54 -14.55 16.66
CA ARG A 72 0.06 -13.70 17.70
C ARG A 72 -0.59 -12.33 17.83
N LEU A 73 -1.22 -11.84 16.78
CA LEU A 73 -1.78 -10.49 16.69
C LEU A 73 -3.26 -10.54 16.34
N SER A 74 -4.01 -9.64 16.90
CA SER A 74 -5.40 -9.40 16.53
C SER A 74 -5.50 -8.76 15.13
N LYS A 75 -6.67 -8.86 14.53
CA LYS A 75 -6.97 -8.20 13.25
C LYS A 75 -6.73 -6.69 13.28
N ASP A 76 -7.01 -6.04 14.39
CA ASP A 76 -6.83 -4.59 14.53
C ASP A 76 -5.35 -4.22 14.65
N GLU A 77 -4.54 -5.02 15.33
CA GLU A 77 -3.09 -4.84 15.36
C GLU A 77 -2.47 -5.05 13.99
N ILE A 78 -2.87 -6.08 13.26
CA ILE A 78 -2.40 -6.32 11.88
C ILE A 78 -2.79 -5.17 10.95
N LEU A 79 -4.02 -4.67 11.05
CA LEU A 79 -4.47 -3.52 10.28
C LEU A 79 -3.69 -2.26 10.63
N THR A 80 -3.39 -2.05 11.91
CA THR A 80 -2.58 -0.94 12.41
C THR A 80 -1.16 -1.01 11.85
N LEU A 81 -0.54 -2.19 11.87
CA LEU A 81 0.77 -2.41 11.24
C LEU A 81 0.73 -2.07 9.74
N TYR A 82 -0.29 -2.52 9.03
CA TYR A 82 -0.44 -2.19 7.62
C TYR A 82 -0.55 -0.68 7.39
N LEU A 83 -1.45 -0.01 8.12
CA LEU A 83 -1.68 1.44 7.97
C LEU A 83 -0.45 2.28 8.30
N ASN A 84 0.40 1.81 9.21
CA ASN A 84 1.61 2.51 9.63
C ASN A 84 2.83 2.23 8.72
N HIS A 85 2.89 1.07 8.06
CA HIS A 85 4.08 0.65 7.34
C HIS A 85 3.86 0.38 5.84
N ALA A 86 2.63 0.49 5.33
CA ALA A 86 2.40 0.29 3.89
C ALA A 86 3.23 1.30 3.07
N PRO A 87 3.90 0.85 2.00
CA PRO A 87 4.71 1.73 1.16
C PRO A 87 3.82 2.68 0.37
N MET A 88 4.05 3.98 0.53
CA MET A 88 3.23 5.03 -0.09
C MET A 88 3.95 5.78 -1.23
N GLY A 89 5.14 5.33 -1.59
CA GLY A 89 5.96 5.92 -2.66
C GLY A 89 7.16 6.72 -2.15
N GLY A 90 8.29 6.59 -2.85
CA GLY A 90 9.56 7.14 -2.39
C GLY A 90 9.97 6.54 -1.05
N VAL A 91 10.27 7.39 -0.09
CA VAL A 91 10.63 7.01 1.29
C VAL A 91 9.44 7.02 2.26
N LEU A 92 8.23 7.29 1.75
CA LEU A 92 7.05 7.39 2.59
C LEU A 92 6.50 6.01 2.96
N GLU A 93 6.32 5.81 4.24
CA GLU A 93 5.66 4.65 4.82
C GLU A 93 4.48 5.10 5.69
N GLY A 94 3.37 4.39 5.54
CA GLY A 94 2.15 4.61 6.31
C GLY A 94 1.24 5.73 5.79
N VAL A 95 -0.04 5.56 6.11
CA VAL A 95 -1.13 6.42 5.63
C VAL A 95 -1.04 7.84 6.20
N GLU A 96 -0.66 8.00 7.46
CA GLU A 96 -0.56 9.33 8.09
C GLU A 96 0.58 10.15 7.45
N ALA A 97 1.74 9.53 7.24
CA ALA A 97 2.87 10.18 6.58
C ALA A 97 2.52 10.59 5.14
N ALA A 98 1.89 9.68 4.39
CA ALA A 98 1.45 9.96 3.01
C ALA A 98 0.38 11.06 2.95
N SER A 99 -0.58 11.06 3.88
CA SER A 99 -1.61 12.09 3.98
C SER A 99 -1.00 13.47 4.20
N ARG A 100 -0.07 13.58 5.14
CA ARG A 100 0.61 14.86 5.41
C ARG A 100 1.50 15.30 4.25
N ALA A 101 2.24 14.36 3.66
CA ALA A 101 3.20 14.68 2.60
C ALA A 101 2.51 15.04 1.27
N TYR A 102 1.52 14.26 0.83
CA TYR A 102 0.84 14.49 -0.44
C TYR A 102 -0.32 15.48 -0.33
N LEU A 103 -1.05 15.48 0.81
CA LEU A 103 -2.33 16.19 0.94
C LEU A 103 -2.27 17.32 1.99
N GLY A 104 -1.16 17.49 2.72
CA GLY A 104 -0.95 18.56 3.68
C GLY A 104 -1.85 18.51 4.92
N LYS A 105 -2.48 17.37 5.21
CA LYS A 105 -3.43 17.22 6.31
C LYS A 105 -3.36 15.83 6.99
N PRO A 106 -3.84 15.71 8.22
CA PRO A 106 -3.87 14.42 8.91
C PRO A 106 -4.87 13.46 8.27
N ALA A 107 -4.58 12.14 8.32
CA ALA A 107 -5.39 11.10 7.69
C ALA A 107 -6.86 11.05 8.18
N ARG A 108 -7.14 11.51 9.41
CA ARG A 108 -8.50 11.61 9.95
C ARG A 108 -9.40 12.62 9.21
N ARG A 109 -8.82 13.48 8.36
CA ARG A 109 -9.54 14.54 7.61
C ARG A 109 -9.60 14.28 6.11
N LEU A 110 -9.32 13.05 5.69
CA LEU A 110 -9.37 12.67 4.29
C LEU A 110 -10.81 12.71 3.75
N SER A 111 -10.97 13.25 2.55
CA SER A 111 -12.19 13.07 1.75
C SER A 111 -12.29 11.64 1.23
N HIS A 112 -13.43 11.27 0.64
CA HIS A 112 -13.61 9.98 -0.01
C HIS A 112 -12.61 9.75 -1.15
N ALA A 113 -12.38 10.79 -1.97
CA ALA A 113 -11.40 10.76 -3.06
C ALA A 113 -9.97 10.55 -2.55
N GLU A 114 -9.58 11.28 -1.53
CA GLU A 114 -8.24 11.19 -0.92
C GLU A 114 -8.01 9.85 -0.23
N ALA A 115 -9.01 9.36 0.50
CA ALA A 115 -8.93 8.03 1.11
C ALA A 115 -8.79 6.94 0.03
N ALA A 116 -9.54 7.04 -1.08
CA ALA A 116 -9.43 6.13 -2.21
C ALA A 116 -8.05 6.24 -2.91
N LEU A 117 -7.49 7.45 -3.00
CA LEU A 117 -6.14 7.67 -3.54
C LEU A 117 -5.08 6.95 -2.70
N LEU A 118 -5.09 7.13 -1.38
CA LEU A 118 -4.10 6.49 -0.52
C LEU A 118 -4.24 4.96 -0.50
N VAL A 119 -5.43 4.42 -0.71
CA VAL A 119 -5.67 2.96 -0.79
C VAL A 119 -4.94 2.31 -1.95
N VAL A 120 -4.77 3.00 -3.09
CA VAL A 120 -4.12 2.39 -4.26
C VAL A 120 -2.59 2.47 -4.24
N LEU A 121 -1.99 3.37 -3.47
CA LEU A 121 -0.55 3.60 -3.47
C LEU A 121 0.27 2.34 -3.18
N PRO A 122 -0.08 1.48 -2.18
CA PRO A 122 0.72 0.30 -1.86
C PRO A 122 0.79 -0.75 -2.98
N GLN A 123 -0.12 -0.72 -3.95
CA GLN A 123 -0.14 -1.67 -5.07
C GLN A 123 1.03 -1.44 -6.04
N ALA A 124 1.34 -0.17 -6.31
CA ALA A 124 2.42 0.23 -7.20
C ALA A 124 3.00 1.59 -6.76
N PRO A 125 3.69 1.64 -5.60
CA PRO A 125 4.05 2.89 -4.93
C PRO A 125 4.84 3.86 -5.80
N SER A 126 5.70 3.36 -6.67
CA SER A 126 6.49 4.22 -7.58
C SER A 126 5.68 4.72 -8.77
N LEU A 127 4.75 3.90 -9.30
CA LEU A 127 3.97 4.20 -10.50
C LEU A 127 2.71 5.01 -10.22
N LEU A 128 2.22 4.97 -8.99
CA LEU A 128 0.99 5.65 -8.57
C LEU A 128 1.26 6.87 -7.68
N ARG A 129 2.51 7.32 -7.58
CA ARG A 129 2.86 8.56 -6.88
C ARG A 129 2.08 9.73 -7.48
N PRO A 130 1.19 10.38 -6.71
CA PRO A 130 0.30 11.42 -7.26
C PRO A 130 1.04 12.72 -7.62
N ASP A 131 2.21 12.97 -6.99
CA ASP A 131 3.09 14.09 -7.30
C ASP A 131 3.88 13.91 -8.62
N ARG A 132 4.05 12.68 -9.09
CA ARG A 132 4.79 12.36 -10.32
C ARG A 132 3.90 11.85 -11.45
N HIS A 133 2.88 11.09 -11.11
CA HIS A 133 1.99 10.41 -12.05
C HIS A 133 0.50 10.68 -11.73
N PRO A 134 0.04 11.95 -11.72
CA PRO A 134 -1.31 12.31 -11.26
C PRO A 134 -2.42 11.63 -12.07
N ALA A 135 -2.25 11.46 -13.38
CA ALA A 135 -3.24 10.80 -14.23
C ALA A 135 -3.39 9.31 -13.89
N ALA A 136 -2.29 8.60 -13.69
CA ALA A 136 -2.31 7.18 -13.30
C ALA A 136 -2.88 7.00 -11.90
N ALA A 137 -2.51 7.87 -10.96
CA ALA A 137 -3.04 7.89 -9.60
C ALA A 137 -4.55 8.13 -9.59
N ARG A 138 -5.03 9.12 -10.38
CA ARG A 138 -6.46 9.42 -10.54
C ARG A 138 -7.22 8.21 -11.11
N ALA A 139 -6.74 7.63 -12.19
CA ALA A 139 -7.38 6.47 -12.79
C ALA A 139 -7.47 5.26 -11.84
N ALA A 140 -6.44 5.06 -11.01
CA ALA A 140 -6.43 4.01 -10.00
C ALA A 140 -7.41 4.33 -8.84
N ARG A 141 -7.43 5.59 -8.35
CA ARG A 141 -8.39 6.10 -7.37
C ARG A 141 -9.84 5.87 -7.81
N ASP A 142 -10.15 6.24 -9.03
CA ASP A 142 -11.51 6.16 -9.57
C ASP A 142 -12.04 4.72 -9.60
N LYS A 143 -11.17 3.72 -9.83
CA LYS A 143 -11.53 2.30 -9.70
C LYS A 143 -11.90 1.92 -8.25
N VAL A 144 -11.23 2.50 -7.24
CA VAL A 144 -11.59 2.29 -5.83
C VAL A 144 -12.96 2.90 -5.57
N LEU A 145 -13.19 4.16 -5.98
CA LEU A 145 -14.46 4.85 -5.80
C LEU A 145 -15.63 4.05 -6.37
N GLN A 146 -15.47 3.54 -7.60
CA GLN A 146 -16.50 2.69 -8.22
C GLN A 146 -16.78 1.40 -7.45
N ARG A 147 -15.76 0.80 -6.80
CA ARG A 147 -15.94 -0.39 -5.95
C ARG A 147 -16.59 -0.10 -4.60
N MET A 148 -16.70 1.17 -4.22
CA MET A 148 -17.36 1.59 -2.99
C MET A 148 -18.87 1.76 -3.16
N ARG A 149 -19.43 1.61 -4.36
CA ARG A 149 -20.88 1.61 -4.58
C ARG A 149 -21.58 0.63 -3.65
N GLY A 150 -22.71 1.06 -3.08
CA GLY A 150 -23.44 0.31 -2.07
C GLY A 150 -22.85 0.36 -0.65
N ARG A 151 -21.77 1.14 -0.45
CA ARG A 151 -21.18 1.45 0.88
C ARG A 151 -21.12 2.94 1.14
N TRP A 152 -20.77 3.70 0.13
CA TRP A 152 -20.85 5.16 0.09
C TRP A 152 -22.07 5.54 -0.76
N SER A 153 -22.64 6.72 -0.51
CA SER A 153 -23.73 7.19 -1.32
C SER A 153 -23.27 7.44 -2.77
N ASP A 154 -24.19 7.34 -3.71
CA ASP A 154 -23.86 7.62 -5.12
C ASP A 154 -23.48 9.10 -5.32
N THR A 155 -24.03 10.01 -4.50
CA THR A 155 -23.65 11.42 -4.46
C THR A 155 -22.21 11.60 -3.99
N ASP A 156 -21.81 10.98 -2.86
CA ASP A 156 -20.43 11.04 -2.36
C ASP A 156 -19.42 10.51 -3.39
N ILE A 157 -19.80 9.45 -4.11
CA ILE A 157 -18.94 8.88 -5.16
C ILE A 157 -18.86 9.82 -6.35
N ALA A 158 -19.98 10.42 -6.77
CA ALA A 158 -20.01 11.36 -7.89
C ALA A 158 -19.14 12.60 -7.58
N ASP A 159 -19.28 13.16 -6.39
CA ASP A 159 -18.46 14.29 -5.93
C ASP A 159 -16.98 13.92 -5.85
N ALA A 160 -16.65 12.75 -5.28
CA ALA A 160 -15.29 12.27 -5.18
C ALA A 160 -14.63 12.00 -6.55
N LEU A 161 -15.40 11.60 -7.56
CA LEU A 161 -14.89 11.42 -8.93
C LEU A 161 -14.54 12.76 -9.61
N GLN A 162 -15.23 13.83 -9.26
CA GLN A 162 -14.94 15.18 -9.76
C GLN A 162 -13.79 15.84 -9.01
N GLU A 163 -13.54 15.44 -7.77
CA GLU A 163 -12.43 15.98 -6.97
C GLU A 163 -11.09 15.74 -7.68
N PRO A 164 -10.29 16.79 -7.91
CA PRO A 164 -9.01 16.64 -8.55
C PRO A 164 -8.02 15.86 -7.67
N ALA A 165 -7.18 15.05 -8.27
CA ALA A 165 -6.11 14.32 -7.57
C ALA A 165 -4.88 15.22 -7.41
N TYR A 166 -5.01 16.31 -6.66
CA TYR A 166 -3.87 17.15 -6.33
C TYR A 166 -3.02 16.50 -5.26
N ALA A 167 -1.70 16.55 -5.47
CA ALA A 167 -0.74 16.23 -4.45
C ALA A 167 0.34 17.31 -4.41
N GLN A 168 0.79 17.62 -3.22
CA GLN A 168 1.97 18.46 -3.04
C GLN A 168 3.19 17.70 -3.57
N THR A 169 4.09 18.41 -4.26
CA THR A 169 5.37 17.80 -4.64
C THR A 169 6.13 17.43 -3.36
N LEU A 170 6.52 16.17 -3.26
CA LEU A 170 7.27 15.67 -2.12
C LEU A 170 8.61 16.42 -2.06
N ARG A 171 8.73 17.32 -1.10
CA ARG A 171 10.01 17.90 -0.74
C ARG A 171 10.62 17.01 0.33
N GLU A 172 11.66 16.27 -0.03
CA GLU A 172 12.44 15.54 0.97
C GLU A 172 13.01 16.59 1.95
N PRO A 173 12.74 16.45 3.26
CA PRO A 173 13.31 17.38 4.22
C PRO A 173 14.83 17.22 4.20
N LEU A 174 15.51 18.27 3.75
CA LEU A 174 16.97 18.34 3.79
C LEU A 174 17.43 18.65 5.23
N LEU A 175 17.20 17.71 6.14
CA LEU A 175 17.49 17.88 7.57
C LEU A 175 19.01 18.00 7.83
N ALA A 176 19.84 17.37 7.00
CA ALA A 176 21.30 17.43 7.13
C ALA A 176 22.00 17.26 5.77
N PRO A 177 21.85 18.21 4.81
CA PRO A 177 22.38 18.03 3.46
C PRO A 177 23.90 17.84 3.43
N LEU A 178 24.65 18.58 4.25
CA LEU A 178 26.09 18.44 4.33
C LEU A 178 26.54 17.10 4.92
N LEU A 179 25.80 16.57 5.90
CA LEU A 179 26.08 15.24 6.48
C LEU A 179 25.78 14.16 5.45
N ALA A 180 24.65 14.25 4.75
CA ALA A 180 24.28 13.30 3.69
C ALA A 180 25.32 13.27 2.56
N GLU A 181 25.81 14.44 2.12
CA GLU A 181 26.89 14.53 1.12
C GLU A 181 28.21 13.93 1.62
N ARG A 182 28.60 14.20 2.87
CA ARG A 182 29.79 13.60 3.49
C ARG A 182 29.68 12.09 3.54
N LEU A 183 28.56 11.57 4.05
CA LEU A 183 28.31 10.13 4.12
C LEU A 183 28.30 9.48 2.74
N LYS A 184 27.72 10.12 1.73
CA LYS A 184 27.72 9.66 0.34
C LYS A 184 29.15 9.56 -0.21
N LYS A 185 30.00 10.57 0.04
CA LYS A 185 31.43 10.56 -0.37
C LYS A 185 32.24 9.48 0.37
N THR A 186 32.00 9.30 1.68
CA THR A 186 32.70 8.31 2.50
C THR A 186 32.23 6.87 2.21
N ALA A 187 30.97 6.71 1.77
CA ALA A 187 30.37 5.43 1.44
C ALA A 187 30.56 5.03 -0.04
N ALA A 188 31.29 5.81 -0.83
CA ALA A 188 31.60 5.45 -2.21
C ALA A 188 32.31 4.09 -2.23
N GLY A 189 31.62 3.03 -2.65
CA GLY A 189 32.10 1.64 -2.64
C GLY A 189 31.46 0.72 -1.58
N ARG A 190 30.60 1.22 -0.68
CA ARG A 190 29.87 0.38 0.29
C ARG A 190 28.40 0.24 -0.08
N PRO A 191 27.81 -0.99 -0.08
CA PRO A 191 26.46 -1.22 -0.63
C PRO A 191 25.29 -0.68 0.20
N ARG A 192 25.49 -0.26 1.46
CA ARG A 192 24.43 0.34 2.30
C ARG A 192 25.02 1.28 3.36
N VAL A 193 24.52 2.50 3.42
CA VAL A 193 24.70 3.39 4.57
C VAL A 193 23.38 3.49 5.31
N GLY A 194 23.31 2.87 6.49
CA GLY A 194 22.18 3.07 7.41
C GLY A 194 22.45 4.32 8.25
N THR A 195 21.55 5.29 8.20
CA THR A 195 21.52 6.39 9.17
C THR A 195 20.34 6.16 10.08
N THR A 196 20.60 5.96 11.37
CA THR A 196 19.59 6.14 12.42
C THR A 196 19.60 7.62 12.80
N VAL A 197 18.56 8.35 12.44
CA VAL A 197 18.20 9.67 12.97
C VAL A 197 16.81 9.57 13.54
#